data_9ed821304d93551a392f4f8c550c9cdb
#
_entry.id   9ed821304d93551a392f4f8c550c9cdb
#
_cell.length_a   1.000
_cell.length_b   1.000
_cell.length_c   1.000
_cell.angle_alpha   90.00
_cell.angle_beta   90.00
_cell.angle_gamma   90.00
#
_symmetry.space_group_name_H-M   'P 1'
#
loop_
_entity.id
_entity.type
_entity.pdbx_description
1 polymer ?
#
loop_
_entity_poly.entity_id
_entity_poly.type
_entity_poly.pdbx_seq_one_letter_code
_entity_poly.pdbx_strand_id
1 'polypeptide(L)'
;MSIELKYHFASDNTSGVCPEAWQALEEANEGYQPSYGADKITAEACETFRRFFETDCDVYFVFNGTAANSLALATLCRSYNSIITAHEAHVETDECGAPEFFSHGSKILLARSPLGKLDPEDVERIVLSRNDLHFPKPRALSISQSTELGTVYRPGEIKGLGTVAKQHGLAIHMDGARFFNALGGVSASPADMTWRAGVAVLCCGGTKLGMAVTEAVVFFNKELSQDFQYRCKQAGQLCSK
;
A
#
# COMPACT_ATOMS: atom_id res chain seq x y z
N MET A 1 -33.87 24.92 0.39
CA MET A 1 -33.68 23.78 1.23
C MET A 1 -32.21 23.77 1.65
N SER A 2 -31.92 24.09 2.90
CA SER A 2 -30.57 23.91 3.45
C SER A 2 -30.31 22.42 3.58
N ILE A 3 -29.33 21.88 2.84
CA ILE A 3 -28.86 20.52 3.04
C ILE A 3 -28.11 20.55 4.37
N GLU A 4 -28.72 19.99 5.41
CA GLU A 4 -28.05 19.76 6.67
C GLU A 4 -26.96 18.69 6.44
N LEU A 5 -25.71 19.11 6.40
CA LEU A 5 -24.57 18.19 6.27
C LEU A 5 -24.53 17.32 7.53
N LYS A 6 -25.06 16.12 7.43
CA LYS A 6 -24.96 15.12 8.49
C LYS A 6 -23.59 14.42 8.41
N TYR A 7 -22.68 14.85 9.27
CA TYR A 7 -21.45 14.10 9.49
C TYR A 7 -21.79 12.79 10.22
N HIS A 8 -21.31 11.67 9.73
CA HIS A 8 -21.44 10.40 10.45
C HIS A 8 -20.10 9.67 10.43
N PHE A 9 -19.89 8.87 11.47
CA PHE A 9 -18.65 8.16 11.72
C PHE A 9 -18.73 6.66 11.35
N ALA A 10 -19.54 6.30 10.36
CA ALA A 10 -19.70 4.91 9.97
C ALA A 10 -18.46 4.39 9.21
N SER A 11 -17.96 5.14 8.24
CA SER A 11 -16.78 4.79 7.45
C SER A 11 -16.34 5.98 6.60
N ASP A 12 -15.04 6.14 6.37
CA ASP A 12 -14.48 7.08 5.40
C ASP A 12 -14.84 6.71 3.94
N ASN A 13 -15.25 5.45 3.68
CA ASN A 13 -15.77 5.03 2.38
C ASN A 13 -17.15 5.63 2.04
N THR A 14 -17.85 6.24 2.99
CA THR A 14 -19.19 6.79 2.77
C THR A 14 -19.20 8.28 2.41
N SER A 15 -18.04 8.94 2.46
CA SER A 15 -17.91 10.34 2.02
C SER A 15 -17.94 10.44 0.49
N GLY A 16 -18.38 11.59 -0.02
CA GLY A 16 -18.31 11.92 -1.45
C GLY A 16 -16.90 12.34 -1.87
N VAL A 17 -16.77 12.65 -3.15
CA VAL A 17 -15.54 13.23 -3.73
C VAL A 17 -15.37 14.65 -3.21
N CYS A 18 -14.15 15.03 -2.80
CA CYS A 18 -13.89 16.39 -2.35
C CYS A 18 -13.94 17.40 -3.53
N PRO A 19 -14.29 18.67 -3.26
CA PRO A 19 -14.43 19.67 -4.32
C PRO A 19 -13.17 19.83 -5.18
N GLU A 20 -11.99 19.76 -4.57
CA GLU A 20 -10.71 19.91 -5.25
C GLU A 20 -10.45 18.77 -6.24
N ALA A 21 -10.75 17.52 -5.84
CA ALA A 21 -10.62 16.38 -6.73
C ALA A 21 -11.64 16.41 -7.87
N TRP A 22 -12.87 16.89 -7.59
CA TRP A 22 -13.89 17.06 -8.61
C TRP A 22 -13.50 18.12 -9.64
N GLN A 23 -13.01 19.27 -9.19
CA GLN A 23 -12.51 20.32 -10.07
C GLN A 23 -11.34 19.81 -10.93
N ALA A 24 -10.39 19.10 -10.36
CA ALA A 24 -9.26 18.52 -11.09
C ALA A 24 -9.71 17.52 -12.18
N LEU A 25 -10.76 16.74 -11.93
CA LEU A 25 -11.35 15.85 -12.93
C LEU A 25 -11.99 16.64 -14.08
N GLU A 26 -12.68 17.74 -13.79
CA GLU A 26 -13.27 18.61 -14.81
C GLU A 26 -12.20 19.27 -15.68
N GLU A 27 -11.13 19.79 -15.07
CA GLU A 27 -9.99 20.39 -15.77
C GLU A 27 -9.23 19.35 -16.63
N ALA A 28 -9.08 18.13 -16.14
CA ALA A 28 -8.42 17.04 -16.88
C ALA A 28 -9.24 16.51 -18.07
N ASN A 29 -10.55 16.76 -18.08
CA ASN A 29 -11.47 16.26 -19.12
C ASN A 29 -11.45 17.13 -20.41
N GLU A 30 -10.33 17.73 -20.74
CA GLU A 30 -10.18 18.55 -21.94
C GLU A 30 -9.32 17.87 -23.02
N GLY A 31 -9.83 17.90 -24.27
CA GLY A 31 -9.10 17.47 -25.45
C GLY A 31 -8.82 15.95 -25.52
N TYR A 32 -7.71 15.60 -26.14
CA TYR A 32 -7.28 14.23 -26.35
C TYR A 32 -5.89 13.99 -25.74
N GLN A 33 -5.77 12.95 -24.94
CA GLN A 33 -4.53 12.57 -24.30
C GLN A 33 -4.18 11.11 -24.66
N PRO A 34 -2.88 10.74 -24.67
CA PRO A 34 -2.48 9.32 -24.75
C PRO A 34 -3.08 8.53 -23.59
N SER A 35 -3.48 7.28 -23.87
CA SER A 35 -4.10 6.38 -22.89
C SER A 35 -3.08 5.60 -22.08
N TYR A 36 -3.57 4.89 -21.06
CA TYR A 36 -2.81 3.93 -20.25
C TYR A 36 -1.64 4.54 -19.46
N GLY A 37 -1.82 5.77 -18.98
CA GLY A 37 -0.82 6.46 -18.16
C GLY A 37 0.32 7.11 -18.94
N ALA A 38 0.20 7.20 -20.28
CA ALA A 38 1.19 7.87 -21.14
C ALA A 38 0.91 9.39 -21.31
N ASP A 39 -0.06 9.92 -20.59
CA ASP A 39 -0.45 11.32 -20.61
C ASP A 39 0.42 12.19 -19.68
N LYS A 40 0.35 13.50 -19.89
CA LYS A 40 1.15 14.47 -19.10
C LYS A 40 0.71 14.56 -17.64
N ILE A 41 -0.58 14.42 -17.34
CA ILE A 41 -1.11 14.54 -15.98
C ILE A 41 -0.58 13.38 -15.13
N THR A 42 -0.61 12.16 -15.68
CA THR A 42 -0.01 10.99 -15.01
C THR A 42 1.50 11.18 -14.78
N ALA A 43 2.23 11.71 -15.76
CA ALA A 43 3.65 11.98 -15.61
C ALA A 43 3.92 13.01 -14.50
N GLU A 44 3.16 14.11 -14.44
CA GLU A 44 3.25 15.14 -13.40
C GLU A 44 2.89 14.60 -12.03
N ALA A 45 1.89 13.72 -11.93
CA ALA A 45 1.53 13.03 -10.70
C ALA A 45 2.70 12.16 -10.21
N CYS A 46 3.32 11.36 -11.06
CA CYS A 46 4.49 10.56 -10.72
C CYS A 46 5.65 11.43 -10.21
N GLU A 47 5.94 12.58 -10.88
CA GLU A 47 6.96 13.52 -10.43
C GLU A 47 6.61 14.14 -9.07
N THR A 48 5.34 14.37 -8.79
CA THR A 48 4.88 14.89 -7.49
C THR A 48 5.14 13.88 -6.39
N PHE A 49 4.89 12.59 -6.62
CA PHE A 49 5.25 11.51 -5.67
C PHE A 49 6.76 11.46 -5.42
N ARG A 50 7.62 11.56 -6.46
CA ARG A 50 9.07 11.58 -6.30
C ARG A 50 9.54 12.75 -5.44
N ARG A 51 9.01 13.94 -5.67
CA ARG A 51 9.30 15.12 -4.84
C ARG A 51 8.81 14.95 -3.41
N PHE A 52 7.58 14.41 -3.24
CA PHE A 52 6.97 14.22 -1.93
C PHE A 52 7.73 13.22 -1.05
N PHE A 53 8.21 12.13 -1.65
CA PHE A 53 9.01 11.12 -0.95
C PHE A 53 10.52 11.38 -1.00
N GLU A 54 10.97 12.45 -1.65
CA GLU A 54 12.39 12.83 -1.75
C GLU A 54 13.28 11.71 -2.32
N THR A 55 12.78 10.94 -3.29
CA THR A 55 13.51 9.83 -3.90
C THR A 55 13.00 9.51 -5.30
N ASP A 56 13.86 8.90 -6.11
CA ASP A 56 13.44 8.29 -7.37
C ASP A 56 12.68 6.98 -7.09
N CYS A 57 11.40 6.95 -7.45
CA CYS A 57 10.52 5.81 -7.25
C CYS A 57 9.64 5.59 -8.49
N ASP A 58 9.18 4.35 -8.66
CA ASP A 58 8.20 4.02 -9.69
C ASP A 58 6.79 4.09 -9.11
N VAL A 59 5.90 4.78 -9.81
CA VAL A 59 4.52 5.02 -9.36
C VAL A 59 3.54 4.48 -10.40
N TYR A 60 2.59 3.70 -9.93
CA TYR A 60 1.51 3.13 -10.75
C TYR A 60 0.17 3.41 -10.11
N PHE A 61 -0.85 3.66 -10.93
CA PHE A 61 -2.20 3.93 -10.45
C PHE A 61 -3.13 2.75 -10.75
N VAL A 62 -3.93 2.37 -9.74
CA VAL A 62 -4.92 1.29 -9.80
C VAL A 62 -6.25 1.77 -9.23
N PHE A 63 -7.35 1.05 -9.47
CA PHE A 63 -8.69 1.52 -9.13
C PHE A 63 -9.04 1.48 -7.64
N ASN A 64 -8.48 0.54 -6.87
CA ASN A 64 -8.84 0.35 -5.47
C ASN A 64 -7.71 -0.27 -4.65
N GLY A 65 -7.86 -0.22 -3.29
CA GLY A 65 -6.88 -0.69 -2.33
C GLY A 65 -6.61 -2.19 -2.41
N THR A 66 -7.64 -3.00 -2.58
CA THR A 66 -7.48 -4.46 -2.72
C THR A 66 -6.60 -4.82 -3.91
N ALA A 67 -6.79 -4.16 -5.05
CA ALA A 67 -5.92 -4.35 -6.20
C ALA A 67 -4.49 -3.86 -5.92
N ALA A 68 -4.33 -2.71 -5.26
CA ALA A 68 -3.02 -2.18 -4.91
C ALA A 68 -2.24 -3.17 -4.03
N ASN A 69 -2.84 -3.60 -2.92
CA ASN A 69 -2.22 -4.53 -1.98
C ASN A 69 -1.92 -5.89 -2.62
N SER A 70 -2.91 -6.48 -3.27
CA SER A 70 -2.78 -7.82 -3.86
C SER A 70 -1.73 -7.87 -4.97
N LEU A 71 -1.70 -6.88 -5.86
CA LEU A 71 -0.74 -6.84 -6.96
C LEU A 71 0.66 -6.48 -6.47
N ALA A 72 0.79 -5.58 -5.48
CA ALA A 72 2.07 -5.28 -4.84
C ALA A 72 2.64 -6.53 -4.16
N LEU A 73 1.87 -7.22 -3.33
CA LEU A 73 2.28 -8.46 -2.66
C LEU A 73 2.63 -9.56 -3.66
N ALA A 74 1.91 -9.65 -4.79
CA ALA A 74 2.20 -10.60 -5.87
C ALA A 74 3.53 -10.31 -6.59
N THR A 75 4.10 -9.11 -6.50
CA THR A 75 5.47 -8.85 -6.99
C THR A 75 6.52 -9.30 -6.01
N LEU A 76 6.21 -9.27 -4.71
CA LEU A 76 7.13 -9.63 -3.64
C LEU A 76 7.22 -11.14 -3.42
N CYS A 77 6.13 -11.86 -3.70
CA CYS A 77 5.96 -13.26 -3.34
C CYS A 77 5.73 -14.17 -4.54
N ARG A 78 6.22 -15.39 -4.44
CA ARG A 78 5.86 -16.53 -5.31
C ARG A 78 4.95 -17.48 -4.53
N SER A 79 4.28 -18.41 -5.20
CA SER A 79 3.31 -19.34 -4.62
C SER A 79 3.78 -20.11 -3.37
N TYR A 80 5.08 -20.35 -3.24
CA TYR A 80 5.68 -21.05 -2.08
C TYR A 80 6.15 -20.09 -0.99
N ASN A 81 5.96 -18.77 -1.16
CA ASN A 81 6.32 -17.81 -0.13
C ASN A 81 5.19 -17.59 0.88
N SER A 82 5.51 -16.88 1.95
CA SER A 82 4.53 -16.38 2.89
C SER A 82 4.73 -14.90 3.16
N ILE A 83 3.64 -14.29 3.60
CA ILE A 83 3.49 -12.88 3.96
C ILE A 83 3.22 -12.85 5.46
N ILE A 84 4.05 -12.14 6.23
CA ILE A 84 3.81 -11.95 7.66
C ILE A 84 3.02 -10.66 7.84
N THR A 85 1.93 -10.69 8.60
CA THR A 85 1.09 -9.52 8.85
C THR A 85 0.40 -9.58 10.22
N ALA A 86 -0.29 -8.51 10.60
CA ALA A 86 -1.11 -8.43 11.81
C ALA A 86 -2.43 -9.23 11.64
N HIS A 87 -3.03 -9.63 12.77
CA HIS A 87 -4.33 -10.32 12.77
C HIS A 87 -5.46 -9.46 12.20
N GLU A 88 -5.38 -8.16 12.43
CA GLU A 88 -6.40 -7.19 12.03
C GLU A 88 -6.14 -6.60 10.64
N ALA A 89 -5.03 -6.95 10.00
CA ALA A 89 -4.63 -6.38 8.72
C ALA A 89 -5.68 -6.62 7.63
N HIS A 90 -6.02 -5.59 6.87
CA HIS A 90 -7.02 -5.63 5.79
C HIS A 90 -6.75 -6.75 4.77
N VAL A 91 -5.47 -7.01 4.47
CA VAL A 91 -5.05 -8.09 3.57
C VAL A 91 -5.42 -9.49 4.07
N GLU A 92 -5.65 -9.67 5.37
CA GLU A 92 -6.12 -10.92 5.99
C GLU A 92 -7.64 -10.95 6.10
N THR A 93 -8.25 -9.84 6.54
CA THR A 93 -9.64 -9.85 7.01
C THR A 93 -10.65 -9.42 5.96
N ASP A 94 -10.29 -8.52 5.03
CA ASP A 94 -11.26 -7.78 4.21
C ASP A 94 -10.94 -7.75 2.70
N GLU A 95 -10.08 -8.63 2.21
CA GLU A 95 -9.74 -8.72 0.78
C GLU A 95 -10.15 -10.04 0.11
N CYS A 96 -10.97 -10.85 0.80
CA CYS A 96 -11.59 -12.07 0.24
C CYS A 96 -10.56 -13.04 -0.39
N GLY A 97 -9.35 -13.14 0.17
CA GLY A 97 -8.28 -13.99 -0.37
C GLY A 97 -7.64 -13.46 -1.65
N ALA A 98 -7.81 -12.18 -1.99
CA ALA A 98 -7.22 -11.60 -3.20
C ALA A 98 -5.67 -11.58 -3.17
N PRO A 99 -5.00 -11.30 -2.05
CA PRO A 99 -3.54 -11.41 -1.97
C PRO A 99 -3.03 -12.81 -2.32
N GLU A 100 -3.68 -13.86 -1.80
CA GLU A 100 -3.34 -15.26 -2.11
C GLU A 100 -3.65 -15.61 -3.56
N PHE A 101 -4.78 -15.15 -4.09
CA PHE A 101 -5.18 -15.41 -5.48
C PHE A 101 -4.16 -14.83 -6.47
N PHE A 102 -3.82 -13.55 -6.34
CA PHE A 102 -2.90 -12.89 -7.27
C PHE A 102 -1.43 -13.29 -7.08
N SER A 103 -1.04 -13.74 -5.89
CA SER A 103 0.30 -14.31 -5.64
C SER A 103 0.41 -15.78 -5.96
N HIS A 104 -0.64 -16.39 -6.51
CA HIS A 104 -0.72 -17.81 -6.85
C HIS A 104 -0.62 -18.76 -5.65
N GLY A 105 -1.10 -18.33 -4.49
CA GLY A 105 -1.22 -19.17 -3.29
C GLY A 105 -0.20 -18.88 -2.19
N SER A 106 0.40 -17.69 -2.12
CA SER A 106 1.22 -17.29 -0.97
C SER A 106 0.40 -17.37 0.32
N LYS A 107 1.00 -17.93 1.36
CA LYS A 107 0.32 -18.10 2.66
C LYS A 107 0.49 -16.85 3.50
N ILE A 108 -0.58 -16.37 4.12
CA ILE A 108 -0.49 -15.37 5.18
C ILE A 108 -0.11 -16.05 6.50
N LEU A 109 0.84 -15.48 7.22
CA LEU A 109 1.29 -15.87 8.55
C LEU A 109 1.01 -14.72 9.51
N LEU A 110 0.25 -14.99 10.56
CA LEU A 110 -0.18 -13.99 11.52
C LEU A 110 0.83 -13.85 12.65
N ALA A 111 1.29 -12.62 12.87
CA ALA A 111 2.15 -12.25 13.98
C ALA A 111 1.33 -11.58 15.09
N ARG A 112 1.84 -11.60 16.31
CA ARG A 112 1.26 -10.81 17.41
C ARG A 112 1.32 -9.33 17.06
N SER A 113 0.21 -8.67 17.26
CA SER A 113 0.03 -7.27 16.83
C SER A 113 -0.67 -6.45 17.90
N PRO A 114 -0.05 -6.22 19.07
CA PRO A 114 -0.66 -5.36 20.08
C PRO A 114 -1.02 -4.00 19.46
N LEU A 115 -2.28 -3.60 19.60
CA LEU A 115 -2.80 -2.36 18.99
C LEU A 115 -2.65 -2.31 17.45
N GLY A 116 -2.68 -3.47 16.77
CA GLY A 116 -2.52 -3.59 15.32
C GLY A 116 -1.10 -3.42 14.80
N LYS A 117 -0.10 -3.27 15.68
CA LYS A 117 1.30 -3.09 15.31
C LYS A 117 2.10 -4.37 15.48
N LEU A 118 2.91 -4.71 14.48
CA LEU A 118 3.84 -5.83 14.54
C LEU A 118 5.02 -5.51 15.46
N ASP A 119 5.45 -6.52 16.20
CA ASP A 119 6.66 -6.47 17.02
C ASP A 119 7.83 -7.10 16.23
N PRO A 120 8.99 -6.42 16.10
CA PRO A 120 10.17 -6.98 15.43
C PRO A 120 10.61 -8.35 15.96
N GLU A 121 10.56 -8.56 17.28
CA GLU A 121 10.95 -9.83 17.90
C GLU A 121 9.98 -10.96 17.52
N ASP A 122 8.69 -10.69 17.42
CA ASP A 122 7.70 -11.68 17.02
C ASP A 122 7.79 -12.01 15.52
N VAL A 123 8.07 -11.01 14.68
CA VAL A 123 8.37 -11.22 13.26
C VAL A 123 9.59 -12.11 13.10
N GLU A 124 10.69 -11.83 13.80
CA GLU A 124 11.92 -12.65 13.76
C GLU A 124 11.66 -14.07 14.24
N ARG A 125 10.91 -14.23 15.33
CA ARG A 125 10.48 -15.54 15.84
C ARG A 125 9.72 -16.36 14.77
N ILE A 126 8.82 -15.73 14.02
CA ILE A 126 8.08 -16.41 12.94
C ILE A 126 9.02 -16.82 11.81
N VAL A 127 9.92 -15.93 11.39
CA VAL A 127 10.90 -16.21 10.33
C VAL A 127 11.81 -17.38 10.70
N LEU A 128 12.25 -17.46 11.97
CA LEU A 128 13.15 -18.49 12.46
C LEU A 128 12.43 -19.77 12.93
N SER A 129 11.09 -19.75 13.04
CA SER A 129 10.33 -20.88 13.60
C SER A 129 10.46 -22.15 12.77
N ARG A 130 10.54 -22.01 11.45
CA ARG A 130 10.70 -23.12 10.50
C ARG A 130 11.46 -22.65 9.27
N ASN A 131 12.47 -23.46 8.89
CA ASN A 131 13.27 -23.23 7.67
C ASN A 131 13.37 -24.48 6.79
N ASP A 132 12.54 -25.48 7.06
CA ASP A 132 12.46 -26.71 6.29
C ASP A 132 11.58 -26.57 5.04
N LEU A 133 11.74 -27.49 4.08
CA LEU A 133 11.04 -27.46 2.79
C LEU A 133 9.51 -27.70 2.88
N HIS A 134 8.98 -28.08 4.02
CA HIS A 134 7.56 -28.34 4.22
C HIS A 134 6.79 -27.10 4.66
N PHE A 135 7.47 -25.98 4.91
CA PHE A 135 6.87 -24.74 5.37
C PHE A 135 7.09 -23.61 4.35
N PRO A 136 6.06 -22.75 4.09
CA PRO A 136 6.21 -21.64 3.14
C PRO A 136 7.28 -20.66 3.62
N LYS A 137 8.16 -20.28 2.72
CA LYS A 137 9.29 -19.40 3.02
C LYS A 137 8.83 -17.95 3.19
N PRO A 138 8.99 -17.31 4.36
CA PRO A 138 8.67 -15.88 4.54
C PRO A 138 9.44 -15.02 3.53
N ARG A 139 8.74 -14.08 2.88
CA ARG A 139 9.34 -13.20 1.86
C ARG A 139 8.88 -11.76 1.96
N ALA A 140 7.67 -11.52 2.45
CA ALA A 140 7.11 -10.19 2.64
C ALA A 140 6.67 -9.99 4.09
N LEU A 141 6.80 -8.76 4.55
CA LEU A 141 6.21 -8.24 5.77
C LEU A 141 5.21 -7.16 5.35
N SER A 142 3.94 -7.32 5.72
CA SER A 142 2.88 -6.34 5.42
C SER A 142 2.47 -5.61 6.69
N ILE A 143 2.50 -4.28 6.66
CA ILE A 143 2.05 -3.41 7.74
C ILE A 143 1.01 -2.42 7.22
N SER A 144 0.09 -1.95 8.07
CA SER A 144 -0.92 -0.93 7.72
C SER A 144 -0.60 0.42 8.38
N GLN A 145 -0.73 1.50 7.61
CA GLN A 145 -0.47 2.87 8.09
C GLN A 145 -1.63 3.81 7.68
N SER A 146 -2.46 4.26 8.62
CA SER A 146 -2.60 3.79 10.01
C SER A 146 -3.10 2.35 10.07
N THR A 147 -2.94 1.71 11.24
CA THR A 147 -3.48 0.37 11.44
C THR A 147 -5.02 0.40 11.47
N GLU A 148 -5.64 -0.74 11.35
CA GLU A 148 -7.11 -0.93 11.39
C GLU A 148 -7.69 -0.53 12.76
N LEU A 149 -6.87 -0.52 13.80
CA LEU A 149 -7.22 -0.05 15.15
C LEU A 149 -6.98 1.47 15.34
N GLY A 150 -6.58 2.19 14.28
CA GLY A 150 -6.32 3.63 14.31
C GLY A 150 -4.99 4.04 14.95
N THR A 151 -4.12 3.11 15.27
CA THR A 151 -2.77 3.43 15.75
C THR A 151 -1.84 3.77 14.59
N VAL A 152 -0.78 4.53 14.88
CA VAL A 152 0.17 5.01 13.87
C VAL A 152 1.56 4.51 14.21
N TYR A 153 2.22 3.83 13.27
CA TYR A 153 3.64 3.51 13.39
C TYR A 153 4.47 4.79 13.33
N ARG A 154 5.42 4.92 14.25
CA ARG A 154 6.44 5.97 14.21
C ARG A 154 7.65 5.53 13.38
N PRO A 155 8.47 6.44 12.84
CA PRO A 155 9.63 6.07 12.03
C PRO A 155 10.55 5.04 12.69
N GLY A 156 10.77 5.16 14.01
CA GLY A 156 11.60 4.22 14.78
C GLY A 156 11.01 2.79 14.83
N GLU A 157 9.69 2.67 14.92
CA GLU A 157 9.00 1.37 14.93
C GLU A 157 9.12 0.70 13.54
N ILE A 158 8.89 1.47 12.45
CA ILE A 158 9.06 0.95 11.08
C ILE A 158 10.53 0.56 10.84
N LYS A 159 11.48 1.37 11.30
CA LYS A 159 12.92 1.08 11.17
C LYS A 159 13.33 -0.19 11.93
N GLY A 160 12.72 -0.46 13.09
CA GLY A 160 12.90 -1.73 13.81
C GLY A 160 12.50 -2.93 12.95
N LEU A 161 11.31 -2.88 12.36
CA LEU A 161 10.84 -3.88 11.40
C LEU A 161 11.72 -3.94 10.15
N GLY A 162 12.18 -2.80 9.64
CA GLY A 162 13.12 -2.70 8.52
C GLY A 162 14.45 -3.39 8.78
N THR A 163 14.93 -3.35 10.01
CA THR A 163 16.17 -4.05 10.42
C THR A 163 16.00 -5.57 10.33
N VAL A 164 14.93 -6.09 10.90
CA VAL A 164 14.59 -7.52 10.84
C VAL A 164 14.34 -7.96 9.38
N ALA A 165 13.56 -7.18 8.64
CA ALA A 165 13.28 -7.46 7.24
C ALA A 165 14.57 -7.56 6.40
N LYS A 166 15.50 -6.61 6.56
CA LYS A 166 16.78 -6.62 5.87
C LYS A 166 17.65 -7.83 6.26
N GLN A 167 17.71 -8.16 7.56
CA GLN A 167 18.49 -9.29 8.08
C GLN A 167 18.02 -10.63 7.49
N HIS A 168 16.72 -10.79 7.29
CA HIS A 168 16.11 -12.04 6.81
C HIS A 168 15.68 -12.02 5.34
N GLY A 169 16.01 -10.97 4.60
CA GLY A 169 15.70 -10.84 3.18
C GLY A 169 14.21 -10.72 2.87
N LEU A 170 13.43 -10.12 3.78
CA LEU A 170 12.03 -9.78 3.58
C LEU A 170 11.91 -8.42 2.90
N ALA A 171 10.87 -8.23 2.09
CA ALA A 171 10.48 -6.92 1.57
C ALA A 171 9.30 -6.38 2.41
N ILE A 172 9.35 -5.11 2.81
CA ILE A 172 8.23 -4.48 3.52
C ILE A 172 7.25 -3.88 2.52
N HIS A 173 6.02 -4.37 2.57
CA HIS A 173 4.84 -3.77 1.98
C HIS A 173 4.14 -2.93 3.05
N MET A 174 3.72 -1.72 2.68
CA MET A 174 2.90 -0.87 3.54
C MET A 174 1.55 -0.61 2.88
N ASP A 175 0.48 -1.13 3.49
CA ASP A 175 -0.88 -0.66 3.20
C ASP A 175 -1.04 0.74 3.76
N GLY A 176 -1.07 1.70 2.88
CA GLY A 176 -1.19 3.13 3.17
C GLY A 176 -2.54 3.70 2.75
N ALA A 177 -3.63 2.92 2.83
CA ALA A 177 -4.98 3.41 2.54
C ALA A 177 -5.31 4.70 3.30
N ARG A 178 -4.69 4.91 4.47
CA ARG A 178 -4.81 6.12 5.30
C ARG A 178 -3.45 6.75 5.64
N PHE A 179 -2.46 6.58 4.77
CA PHE A 179 -1.09 7.08 4.98
C PHE A 179 -1.04 8.59 5.24
N PHE A 180 -1.77 9.38 4.47
CA PHE A 180 -1.79 10.83 4.62
C PHE A 180 -2.44 11.28 5.94
N ASN A 181 -3.48 10.56 6.39
CA ASN A 181 -4.09 10.81 7.70
C ASN A 181 -3.08 10.52 8.83
N ALA A 182 -2.37 9.39 8.74
CA ALA A 182 -1.33 9.04 9.69
C ALA A 182 -0.19 10.07 9.71
N LEU A 183 0.24 10.53 8.53
CA LEU A 183 1.30 11.53 8.38
C LEU A 183 0.92 12.87 9.05
N GLY A 184 -0.34 13.28 8.95
CA GLY A 184 -0.84 14.49 9.64
C GLY A 184 -0.80 14.40 11.17
N GLY A 185 -0.73 13.19 11.73
CA GLY A 185 -0.67 12.93 13.17
C GLY A 185 0.73 12.75 13.75
N VAL A 186 1.78 12.77 12.92
CA VAL A 186 3.17 12.55 13.35
C VAL A 186 4.09 13.65 12.82
N SER A 187 5.09 14.01 13.63
CA SER A 187 6.15 14.95 13.21
C SER A 187 7.28 14.18 12.52
N ALA A 188 7.05 13.75 11.28
CA ALA A 188 8.03 13.03 10.48
C ALA A 188 7.82 13.32 8.99
N SER A 189 8.89 13.21 8.18
CA SER A 189 8.75 13.35 6.74
C SER A 189 8.12 12.10 6.11
N PRO A 190 7.47 12.21 4.93
CA PRO A 190 7.01 11.05 4.18
C PRO A 190 8.12 10.02 3.92
N ALA A 191 9.32 10.49 3.63
CA ALA A 191 10.50 9.67 3.41
C ALA A 191 10.90 8.86 4.65
N ASP A 192 10.87 9.49 5.85
CA ASP A 192 11.20 8.83 7.12
C ASP A 192 10.13 7.82 7.55
N MET A 193 8.89 8.04 7.12
CA MET A 193 7.77 7.12 7.36
C MET A 193 7.74 5.93 6.38
N THR A 194 8.60 5.94 5.35
CA THR A 194 8.58 4.93 4.28
C THR A 194 9.97 4.36 3.99
N TRP A 195 10.56 4.72 2.87
CA TRP A 195 11.75 4.06 2.34
C TRP A 195 12.99 4.21 3.21
N ARG A 196 13.19 5.33 3.91
CA ARG A 196 14.29 5.52 4.87
C ARG A 196 14.19 4.57 6.07
N ALA A 197 12.97 4.14 6.39
CA ALA A 197 12.70 3.15 7.43
C ALA A 197 12.70 1.70 6.91
N GLY A 198 12.85 1.48 5.59
CA GLY A 198 12.97 0.16 4.98
C GLY A 198 11.74 -0.33 4.20
N VAL A 199 10.72 0.50 4.01
CA VAL A 199 9.55 0.15 3.17
C VAL A 199 10.00 0.03 1.71
N ALA A 200 9.69 -1.11 1.08
CA ALA A 200 10.02 -1.39 -0.31
C ALA A 200 8.92 -0.94 -1.27
N VAL A 201 7.66 -1.09 -0.86
CA VAL A 201 6.49 -0.67 -1.63
C VAL A 201 5.40 -0.14 -0.70
N LEU A 202 4.79 0.98 -1.09
CA LEU A 202 3.66 1.61 -0.42
C LEU A 202 2.43 1.58 -1.35
N CYS A 203 1.31 1.07 -0.86
CA CYS A 203 0.00 1.26 -1.47
C CYS A 203 -0.65 2.50 -0.85
N CYS A 204 -0.68 3.60 -1.59
CA CYS A 204 -1.04 4.92 -1.08
C CYS A 204 -2.47 5.27 -1.46
N GLY A 205 -3.33 5.43 -0.44
CA GLY A 205 -4.77 5.65 -0.65
C GLY A 205 -5.12 7.03 -1.15
N GLY A 206 -5.91 7.09 -2.22
CA GLY A 206 -6.56 8.31 -2.70
C GLY A 206 -8.06 8.33 -2.40
N THR A 207 -8.73 7.20 -2.56
CA THR A 207 -10.19 7.08 -2.41
C THR A 207 -10.67 7.53 -1.03
N LYS A 208 -10.01 7.09 0.05
CA LYS A 208 -10.36 7.46 1.43
C LYS A 208 -9.96 8.90 1.81
N LEU A 209 -9.27 9.61 0.92
CA LEU A 209 -8.92 11.04 1.04
C LEU A 209 -9.85 11.96 0.25
N GLY A 210 -10.90 11.43 -0.34
CA GLY A 210 -11.87 12.20 -1.10
C GLY A 210 -11.61 12.21 -2.61
N MET A 211 -10.77 11.38 -3.16
CA MET A 211 -10.73 11.14 -4.59
C MET A 211 -11.89 10.24 -5.02
N ALA A 212 -12.31 10.34 -6.28
CA ALA A 212 -13.42 9.54 -6.83
C ALA A 212 -13.05 8.05 -6.89
N VAL A 213 -11.85 7.76 -7.34
CA VAL A 213 -11.28 6.44 -7.50
C VAL A 213 -9.78 6.63 -7.69
N THR A 214 -8.96 5.79 -7.18
CA THR A 214 -7.52 5.71 -7.48
C THR A 214 -6.71 5.46 -6.21
N GLU A 215 -5.83 4.49 -6.32
CA GLU A 215 -4.76 4.24 -5.35
C GLU A 215 -3.44 4.28 -6.10
N ALA A 216 -2.38 4.79 -5.46
CA ALA A 216 -1.04 4.77 -6.00
C ALA A 216 -0.21 3.63 -5.39
N VAL A 217 0.42 2.82 -6.23
CA VAL A 217 1.42 1.84 -5.80
C VAL A 217 2.80 2.42 -6.07
N VAL A 218 3.53 2.72 -5.00
CA VAL A 218 4.82 3.41 -5.03
C VAL A 218 5.93 2.43 -4.68
N PHE A 219 6.76 2.08 -5.63
CA PHE A 219 7.92 1.21 -5.44
C PHE A 219 9.16 2.05 -5.18
N PHE A 220 9.67 2.00 -3.96
CA PHE A 220 10.94 2.60 -3.59
C PHE A 220 12.13 1.71 -4.01
N ASN A 221 11.92 0.40 -4.08
CA ASN A 221 12.85 -0.52 -4.75
C ASN A 221 12.34 -0.81 -6.17
N LYS A 222 12.92 -0.15 -7.15
CA LYS A 222 12.52 -0.22 -8.57
C LYS A 222 12.77 -1.58 -9.22
N GLU A 223 13.63 -2.41 -8.65
CA GLU A 223 13.81 -3.79 -9.14
C GLU A 223 12.54 -4.63 -8.99
N LEU A 224 11.69 -4.29 -8.01
CA LEU A 224 10.44 -5.00 -7.74
C LEU A 224 9.30 -4.59 -8.68
N SER A 225 9.42 -3.46 -9.38
CA SER A 225 8.34 -2.91 -10.22
C SER A 225 8.37 -3.35 -11.68
N GLN A 226 9.43 -4.02 -12.14
CA GLN A 226 9.72 -4.27 -13.56
C GLN A 226 8.55 -4.85 -14.37
N ASP A 227 7.79 -5.78 -13.79
CA ASP A 227 6.66 -6.43 -14.44
C ASP A 227 5.29 -5.98 -13.90
N PHE A 228 5.24 -4.92 -13.09
CA PHE A 228 4.01 -4.52 -12.41
C PHE A 228 2.90 -4.10 -13.37
N GLN A 229 3.21 -3.42 -14.46
CA GLN A 229 2.21 -3.04 -15.47
C GLN A 229 1.54 -4.25 -16.13
N TYR A 230 2.26 -5.35 -16.35
CA TYR A 230 1.66 -6.58 -16.87
C TYR A 230 0.66 -7.17 -15.86
N ARG A 231 0.96 -7.13 -14.56
CA ARG A 231 0.04 -7.54 -13.50
C ARG A 231 -1.19 -6.65 -13.45
N CYS A 232 -1.03 -5.34 -13.55
CA CYS A 232 -2.14 -4.39 -13.66
C CYS A 232 -3.02 -4.71 -14.86
N LYS A 233 -2.43 -4.99 -16.02
CA LYS A 233 -3.18 -5.33 -17.23
C LYS A 233 -3.98 -6.62 -17.08
N GLN A 234 -3.36 -7.68 -16.56
CA GLN A 234 -4.03 -8.97 -16.31
C GLN A 234 -5.19 -8.85 -15.31
N ALA A 235 -5.03 -8.03 -14.28
CA ALA A 235 -6.04 -7.80 -13.25
C ALA A 235 -7.13 -6.79 -13.65
N GLY A 236 -7.10 -6.24 -14.89
CA GLY A 236 -8.04 -5.20 -15.32
C GLY A 236 -7.82 -3.84 -14.64
N GLN A 237 -6.64 -3.60 -14.07
CA GLN A 237 -6.31 -2.38 -13.31
C GLN A 237 -5.54 -1.33 -14.13
N LEU A 238 -5.25 -1.58 -15.39
CA LEU A 238 -4.64 -0.60 -16.29
C LEU A 238 -5.74 0.25 -16.93
N CYS A 239 -5.91 1.46 -16.38
CA CYS A 239 -6.93 2.42 -16.81
C CYS A 239 -6.63 2.95 -18.22
N SER A 240 -7.65 3.06 -19.06
CA SER A 240 -7.51 3.62 -20.40
C SER A 240 -7.59 5.16 -20.44
N LYS A 241 -8.11 5.78 -19.38
CA LYS A 241 -8.28 7.24 -19.24
C LYS A 241 -7.91 7.69 -17.85
#